data_394e5b56e498e032ea5b22e88b404716
#
_entry.id   394e5b56e498e032ea5b22e88b404716
#
_cell.length_a   1.000
_cell.length_b   1.000
_cell.length_c   1.000
_cell.angle_alpha   90.00
_cell.angle_beta   90.00
_cell.angle_gamma   90.00
#
_symmetry.space_group_name_H-M   'P 1'
#
loop_
_entity.id
_entity.type
_entity.pdbx_description
1 polymer ?
#
loop_
_entity_poly.entity_id
_entity_poly.type
_entity_poly.pdbx_seq_one_letter_code
_entity_poly.pdbx_strand_id
1 'polypeptide(L)'
;ILILGIPELDGKKLSIANFRNCFGVNPDISEPCFYNQDWYMNEKFIHDTLELRWYLLKKDAIEDSRAVQPTELLKEHISFPSAILCVYTFFAYYYAQKGLLWYHDFIWCSDTDHNGDRIYVGKYHDVDGVNKNGFSIHRHLALRNCYASITLY
;
A
#
# COMPACT_ATOMS: atom_id res chain seq x y z
N ILE A 1 -14.45 0.55 -1.82
CA ILE A 1 -14.09 -0.83 -2.22
C ILE A 1 -14.41 -1.75 -1.07
N LEU A 2 -15.23 -2.76 -1.33
CA LEU A 2 -15.47 -3.86 -0.40
C LEU A 2 -14.61 -5.05 -0.83
N ILE A 3 -13.77 -5.56 0.07
CA ILE A 3 -12.86 -6.66 -0.23
C ILE A 3 -12.83 -7.69 0.91
N LEU A 4 -12.84 -8.97 0.58
CA LEU A 4 -12.68 -10.05 1.55
C LEU A 4 -11.19 -10.25 1.79
N GLY A 5 -10.74 -10.01 3.01
CA GLY A 5 -9.40 -10.37 3.43
C GLY A 5 -9.27 -11.88 3.56
N ILE A 6 -8.16 -12.40 3.10
CA ILE A 6 -7.84 -13.83 3.16
C ILE A 6 -6.41 -13.95 3.70
N PRO A 7 -6.15 -14.76 4.75
CA PRO A 7 -4.79 -14.89 5.30
C PRO A 7 -3.86 -15.73 4.41
N GLU A 8 -4.44 -16.69 3.69
CA GLU A 8 -3.69 -17.59 2.80
C GLU A 8 -4.53 -18.07 1.64
N LEU A 9 -3.88 -18.47 0.57
CA LEU A 9 -4.48 -19.09 -0.61
C LEU A 9 -3.61 -20.26 -1.05
N ASP A 10 -4.21 -21.43 -1.24
CA ASP A 10 -3.51 -22.66 -1.65
C ASP A 10 -2.26 -22.97 -0.78
N GLY A 11 -2.39 -22.80 0.54
CA GLY A 11 -1.31 -23.04 1.50
C GLY A 11 -0.20 -22.01 1.51
N LYS A 12 -0.34 -20.88 0.76
CA LYS A 12 0.60 -19.77 0.75
C LYS A 12 0.03 -18.58 1.47
N LYS A 13 0.76 -18.04 2.45
CA LYS A 13 0.38 -16.81 3.14
C LYS A 13 0.27 -15.65 2.16
N LEU A 14 -0.80 -14.88 2.25
CA LEU A 14 -0.96 -13.64 1.49
C LEU A 14 -0.33 -12.48 2.27
N SER A 15 0.99 -12.39 2.19
CA SER A 15 1.82 -11.36 2.81
C SER A 15 2.51 -10.50 1.74
N ILE A 16 3.00 -9.32 2.11
CA ILE A 16 3.74 -8.44 1.19
C ILE A 16 4.94 -9.17 0.59
N ALA A 17 5.68 -9.91 1.39
CA ALA A 17 6.83 -10.70 0.93
C ALA A 17 6.44 -11.69 -0.19
N ASN A 18 5.33 -12.40 -0.02
CA ASN A 18 4.86 -13.36 -1.02
C ASN A 18 4.23 -12.67 -2.24
N PHE A 19 3.54 -11.55 -2.08
CA PHE A 19 3.09 -10.74 -3.21
C PHE A 19 4.27 -10.25 -4.05
N ARG A 20 5.32 -9.73 -3.40
CA ARG A 20 6.52 -9.27 -4.11
C ARG A 20 7.23 -10.41 -4.86
N ASN A 21 7.31 -11.60 -4.28
CA ASN A 21 7.85 -12.79 -4.96
C ASN A 21 7.00 -13.21 -6.17
N CYS A 22 5.69 -13.03 -6.09
CA CYS A 22 4.76 -13.41 -7.15
C CYS A 22 4.77 -12.41 -8.31
N PHE A 23 4.70 -11.11 -8.01
CA PHE A 23 4.55 -10.05 -9.02
C PHE A 23 5.87 -9.44 -9.48
N GLY A 24 6.96 -9.66 -8.72
CA GLY A 24 8.29 -9.15 -9.06
C GLY A 24 8.43 -7.64 -8.94
N VAL A 25 9.54 -7.13 -9.50
CA VAL A 25 9.95 -5.71 -9.41
C VAL A 25 10.33 -5.13 -10.77
N ASN A 26 10.13 -5.87 -11.83
CA ASN A 26 10.48 -5.43 -13.18
C ASN A 26 9.22 -5.26 -14.03
N PRO A 27 8.83 -4.01 -14.37
CA PRO A 27 7.64 -3.73 -15.16
C PRO A 27 7.71 -4.28 -16.60
N ASP A 28 8.90 -4.53 -17.13
CA ASP A 28 9.07 -5.13 -18.46
C ASP A 28 8.70 -6.62 -18.48
N ILE A 29 8.68 -7.25 -17.32
CA ILE A 29 8.36 -8.69 -17.17
C ILE A 29 6.92 -8.87 -16.68
N SER A 30 6.47 -8.05 -15.75
CA SER A 30 5.16 -8.18 -15.12
C SER A 30 4.58 -6.81 -14.76
N GLU A 31 3.36 -6.54 -15.21
CA GLU A 31 2.57 -5.41 -14.74
C GLU A 31 1.19 -5.87 -14.26
N PRO A 32 0.75 -5.43 -13.09
CA PRO A 32 1.45 -4.59 -12.11
C PRO A 32 2.56 -5.35 -11.38
N CYS A 33 3.56 -4.61 -10.91
CA CYS A 33 4.67 -5.13 -10.13
C CYS A 33 4.95 -4.22 -8.91
N PHE A 34 5.90 -4.60 -8.07
CA PHE A 34 6.42 -3.71 -7.02
C PHE A 34 7.51 -2.81 -7.58
N TYR A 35 7.62 -1.61 -7.03
CA TYR A 35 8.78 -0.75 -7.26
C TYR A 35 10.04 -1.43 -6.71
N ASN A 36 11.13 -1.34 -7.45
CA ASN A 36 12.39 -2.04 -7.11
C ASN A 36 13.10 -1.35 -5.93
N GLN A 37 12.72 -1.76 -4.74
CA GLN A 37 13.27 -1.31 -3.45
C GLN A 37 13.40 -2.49 -2.51
N ASP A 38 14.48 -2.52 -1.71
CA ASP A 38 14.80 -3.64 -0.82
C ASP A 38 14.81 -3.27 0.66
N TRP A 39 14.69 -1.99 1.01
CA TRP A 39 14.84 -1.52 2.38
C TRP A 39 13.88 -2.19 3.38
N TYR A 40 12.68 -2.56 2.93
CA TYR A 40 11.64 -3.15 3.79
C TYR A 40 11.72 -4.69 3.89
N MET A 41 12.64 -5.33 3.18
CA MET A 41 12.68 -6.80 3.10
C MET A 41 13.00 -7.51 4.42
N ASN A 42 13.56 -6.79 5.39
CA ASN A 42 13.83 -7.30 6.74
C ASN A 42 12.85 -6.77 7.80
N GLU A 43 11.81 -6.04 7.39
CA GLU A 43 10.82 -5.48 8.30
C GLU A 43 9.76 -6.53 8.68
N LYS A 44 9.19 -6.40 9.87
CA LYS A 44 8.19 -7.38 10.37
C LYS A 44 6.89 -7.32 9.59
N PHE A 45 6.42 -6.12 9.27
CA PHE A 45 5.10 -5.91 8.65
C PHE A 45 4.93 -6.60 7.28
N ILE A 46 6.01 -6.91 6.58
CA ILE A 46 5.92 -7.58 5.28
C ILE A 46 5.48 -9.05 5.38
N HIS A 47 5.53 -9.62 6.57
CA HIS A 47 5.10 -11.00 6.85
C HIS A 47 3.68 -11.07 7.42
N ASP A 48 3.07 -9.93 7.71
CA ASP A 48 1.70 -9.86 8.19
C ASP A 48 0.70 -10.29 7.11
N THR A 49 -0.42 -10.83 7.56
CA THR A 49 -1.51 -11.28 6.69
C THR A 49 -2.82 -10.63 7.12
N LEU A 50 -3.81 -10.65 6.25
CA LEU A 50 -5.16 -10.21 6.59
C LEU A 50 -5.90 -11.27 7.40
N GLU A 51 -6.82 -10.82 8.25
CA GLU A 51 -7.83 -11.69 8.85
C GLU A 51 -8.89 -12.08 7.81
N LEU A 52 -9.52 -13.23 7.99
CA LEU A 52 -10.64 -13.66 7.16
C LEU A 52 -11.90 -12.86 7.55
N ARG A 53 -12.02 -11.67 6.98
CA ARG A 53 -13.18 -10.77 7.16
C ARG A 53 -13.34 -9.83 6.00
N TRP A 54 -14.49 -9.17 5.93
CA TRP A 54 -14.71 -8.08 5.00
C TRP A 54 -14.05 -6.79 5.48
N TYR A 55 -13.43 -6.07 4.54
CA TYR A 55 -12.87 -4.74 4.71
C TYR A 55 -13.57 -3.78 3.76
N LEU A 56 -13.94 -2.62 4.25
CA LEU A 56 -14.50 -1.55 3.44
C LEU A 56 -13.53 -0.37 3.44
N LEU A 57 -13.00 -0.04 2.26
CA LEU A 57 -12.04 1.06 2.09
C LEU A 57 -12.65 2.13 1.16
N LYS A 58 -12.39 3.39 1.47
CA LYS A 58 -12.59 4.47 0.50
C LYS A 58 -11.59 4.29 -0.65
N LYS A 59 -12.08 4.42 -1.89
CA LYS A 59 -11.24 4.22 -3.07
C LYS A 59 -10.23 5.36 -3.26
N ASP A 60 -10.72 6.59 -3.15
CA ASP A 60 -9.95 7.78 -3.44
C ASP A 60 -9.38 8.39 -2.15
N ALA A 61 -8.25 9.06 -2.29
CA ALA A 61 -7.65 9.82 -1.20
C ALA A 61 -8.60 10.89 -0.65
N ILE A 62 -8.55 11.11 0.65
CA ILE A 62 -9.27 12.19 1.32
C ILE A 62 -8.51 13.49 1.04
N GLU A 63 -9.12 14.43 0.34
CA GLU A 63 -8.46 15.67 -0.08
C GLU A 63 -7.90 16.47 1.12
N ASP A 64 -8.67 16.61 2.19
CA ASP A 64 -8.26 17.33 3.39
C ASP A 64 -7.15 16.62 4.19
N SER A 65 -6.80 15.38 3.84
CA SER A 65 -5.68 14.65 4.43
C SER A 65 -4.35 14.87 3.71
N ARG A 66 -4.34 15.59 2.58
CA ARG A 66 -3.14 15.79 1.78
C ARG A 66 -2.12 16.65 2.50
N ALA A 67 -0.87 16.19 2.52
CA ALA A 67 0.26 16.83 3.20
C ALA A 67 0.04 17.08 4.70
N VAL A 68 -0.89 16.37 5.34
CA VAL A 68 -1.13 16.43 6.78
C VAL A 68 -0.33 15.35 7.49
N GLN A 69 0.23 15.68 8.66
CA GLN A 69 0.95 14.70 9.47
C GLN A 69 0.03 13.58 9.92
N PRO A 70 0.48 12.30 9.84
CA PRO A 70 -0.34 11.17 10.30
C PRO A 70 -0.84 11.31 11.74
N THR A 71 -0.03 11.92 12.61
CA THR A 71 -0.40 12.17 14.01
C THR A 71 -1.59 13.11 14.16
N GLU A 72 -1.74 14.09 13.27
CA GLU A 72 -2.91 14.98 13.26
C GLU A 72 -4.14 14.25 12.74
N LEU A 73 -3.99 13.47 11.66
CA LEU A 73 -5.08 12.66 11.10
C LEU A 73 -5.63 11.66 12.13
N LEU A 74 -4.76 11.06 12.95
CA LEU A 74 -5.20 10.16 14.03
C LEU A 74 -6.01 10.88 15.12
N LYS A 75 -5.74 12.15 15.39
CA LYS A 75 -6.56 12.95 16.33
C LYS A 75 -7.98 13.19 15.79
N GLU A 76 -8.13 13.21 14.48
CA GLU A 76 -9.42 13.32 13.80
C GLU A 76 -10.13 11.97 13.63
N HIS A 77 -9.66 10.95 14.35
CA HIS A 77 -10.22 9.58 14.31
C HIS A 77 -10.16 8.89 12.93
N ILE A 78 -9.25 9.31 12.07
CA ILE A 78 -9.00 8.61 10.81
C ILE A 78 -8.22 7.32 11.10
N SER A 79 -8.82 6.19 10.74
CA SER A 79 -8.17 4.88 10.83
C SER A 79 -7.39 4.60 9.55
N PHE A 80 -6.12 4.26 9.69
CA PHE A 80 -5.29 3.88 8.54
C PHE A 80 -5.43 2.39 8.23
N PRO A 81 -5.50 2.00 6.95
CA PRO A 81 -5.38 0.61 6.54
C PRO A 81 -3.98 0.08 6.82
N SER A 82 -3.83 -1.23 6.99
CA SER A 82 -2.50 -1.85 7.03
C SER A 82 -1.85 -1.85 5.64
N ALA A 83 -0.52 -1.91 5.59
CA ALA A 83 0.23 -1.98 4.35
C ALA A 83 -0.16 -3.22 3.52
N ILE A 84 -0.34 -4.36 4.18
CA ILE A 84 -0.82 -5.58 3.49
C ILE A 84 -2.24 -5.42 2.95
N LEU A 85 -3.13 -4.72 3.63
CA LEU A 85 -4.48 -4.46 3.13
C LEU A 85 -4.44 -3.59 1.86
N CYS A 86 -3.58 -2.56 1.84
CA CYS A 86 -3.37 -1.74 0.65
C CYS A 86 -2.79 -2.55 -0.52
N VAL A 87 -1.74 -3.33 -0.27
CA VAL A 87 -1.12 -4.19 -1.29
C VAL A 87 -2.14 -5.17 -1.85
N TYR A 88 -2.82 -5.91 -0.98
CA TYR A 88 -3.83 -6.89 -1.39
C TYR A 88 -4.94 -6.23 -2.22
N THR A 89 -5.46 -5.09 -1.76
CA THR A 89 -6.52 -4.36 -2.46
C THR A 89 -6.05 -3.84 -3.82
N PHE A 90 -4.84 -3.31 -3.90
CA PHE A 90 -4.26 -2.81 -5.16
C PHE A 90 -4.20 -3.91 -6.23
N PHE A 91 -3.59 -5.04 -5.91
CA PHE A 91 -3.45 -6.14 -6.87
C PHE A 91 -4.79 -6.79 -7.21
N ALA A 92 -5.65 -7.04 -6.22
CA ALA A 92 -6.99 -7.59 -6.45
C ALA A 92 -7.85 -6.67 -7.32
N TYR A 93 -7.81 -5.36 -7.07
CA TYR A 93 -8.53 -4.37 -7.87
C TYR A 93 -8.03 -4.36 -9.32
N TYR A 94 -6.73 -4.39 -9.53
CA TYR A 94 -6.16 -4.45 -10.87
C TYR A 94 -6.67 -5.67 -11.65
N TYR A 95 -6.64 -6.85 -11.04
CA TYR A 95 -7.10 -8.06 -11.73
C TYR A 95 -8.60 -8.07 -12.01
N ALA A 96 -9.39 -7.50 -11.09
CA ALA A 96 -10.84 -7.43 -11.25
C ALA A 96 -11.30 -6.32 -12.22
N GLN A 97 -10.66 -5.16 -12.20
CA GLN A 97 -11.13 -3.95 -12.88
C GLN A 97 -10.17 -3.42 -13.97
N LYS A 98 -8.97 -3.98 -14.08
CA LYS A 98 -7.90 -3.50 -14.97
C LYS A 98 -7.48 -2.04 -14.75
N GLY A 99 -7.72 -1.53 -13.54
CA GLY A 99 -7.36 -0.17 -13.12
C GLY A 99 -6.28 -0.19 -12.04
N LEU A 100 -5.51 0.87 -11.95
CA LEU A 100 -4.51 1.08 -10.91
C LEU A 100 -5.06 2.03 -9.84
N LEU A 101 -5.07 1.58 -8.59
CA LEU A 101 -5.38 2.44 -7.45
C LEU A 101 -4.17 3.30 -7.10
N TRP A 102 -4.44 4.47 -6.51
CA TRP A 102 -3.40 5.35 -5.95
C TRP A 102 -2.20 5.56 -6.90
N TYR A 103 -2.51 5.79 -8.15
CA TYR A 103 -1.52 5.88 -9.22
C TYR A 103 -0.46 6.96 -8.97
N HIS A 104 -0.89 8.10 -8.43
CA HIS A 104 -0.05 9.24 -8.08
C HIS A 104 0.02 9.54 -6.58
N ASP A 105 -0.70 8.78 -5.75
CA ASP A 105 -0.84 9.05 -4.33
C ASP A 105 -0.13 8.00 -3.48
N PHE A 106 0.38 8.45 -2.34
CA PHE A 106 0.80 7.60 -1.24
C PHE A 106 -0.24 7.60 -0.14
N ILE A 107 -0.58 6.43 0.35
CA ILE A 107 -1.57 6.20 1.39
C ILE A 107 -0.88 5.84 2.70
N TRP A 108 -1.16 6.58 3.76
CA TRP A 108 -0.67 6.28 5.09
C TRP A 108 -1.22 4.95 5.60
N CYS A 109 -0.33 4.12 6.17
CA CYS A 109 -0.67 2.83 6.75
C CYS A 109 -0.58 2.85 8.28
N SER A 110 -1.23 1.88 8.92
CA SER A 110 -1.13 1.67 10.37
C SER A 110 0.22 1.11 10.80
N ASP A 111 0.96 0.51 9.88
CA ASP A 111 2.26 -0.12 10.12
C ASP A 111 3.37 0.90 10.37
N THR A 112 4.37 0.46 11.11
CA THR A 112 5.62 1.18 11.34
C THR A 112 6.80 0.27 11.04
N ASP A 113 7.94 0.86 10.73
CA ASP A 113 9.20 0.15 10.63
C ASP A 113 9.81 -0.13 12.03
N HIS A 114 10.99 -0.74 12.06
CA HIS A 114 11.70 -1.05 13.29
C HIS A 114 12.13 0.19 14.10
N ASN A 115 12.16 1.37 13.50
CA ASN A 115 12.45 2.65 14.19
C ASN A 115 11.19 3.35 14.68
N GLY A 116 10.00 2.85 14.33
CA GLY A 116 8.72 3.47 14.65
C GLY A 116 8.23 4.46 13.60
N ASP A 117 8.91 4.56 12.45
CA ASP A 117 8.48 5.44 11.37
C ASP A 117 7.31 4.83 10.62
N ARG A 118 6.31 5.67 10.36
CA ARG A 118 5.09 5.22 9.71
C ARG A 118 5.30 4.89 8.24
N ILE A 119 4.73 3.76 7.85
CA ILE A 119 4.74 3.29 6.46
C ILE A 119 3.66 4.01 5.66
N TYR A 120 3.95 4.26 4.39
CA TYR A 120 2.98 4.68 3.39
C TYR A 120 3.27 3.96 2.08
N VAL A 121 2.19 3.69 1.31
CA VAL A 121 2.24 2.83 0.13
C VAL A 121 1.45 3.44 -1.02
N GLY A 122 1.74 3.00 -2.23
CA GLY A 122 1.03 3.45 -3.43
C GLY A 122 1.96 4.02 -4.48
N LYS A 123 1.54 5.12 -5.12
CA LYS A 123 2.27 5.83 -6.18
C LYS A 123 2.92 4.87 -7.17
N TYR A 124 2.06 4.20 -7.95
CA TYR A 124 2.50 3.20 -8.92
C TYR A 124 3.40 3.80 -10.00
N HIS A 125 3.11 5.02 -10.43
CA HIS A 125 3.85 5.71 -11.46
C HIS A 125 4.73 6.82 -10.89
N ASP A 126 6.02 6.77 -11.16
CA ASP A 126 6.95 7.84 -10.85
C ASP A 126 7.12 8.76 -12.06
N VAL A 127 6.47 9.93 -12.01
CA VAL A 127 6.53 10.95 -13.07
C VAL A 127 7.94 11.51 -13.29
N ASP A 128 8.80 11.45 -12.26
CA ASP A 128 10.16 11.98 -12.30
C ASP A 128 11.19 10.94 -12.75
N GLY A 129 10.75 9.68 -12.90
CA GLY A 129 11.61 8.55 -13.23
C GLY A 129 11.27 7.92 -14.57
N VAL A 130 12.20 7.92 -15.48
CA VAL A 130 12.08 7.18 -16.74
C VAL A 130 11.97 5.68 -16.43
N ASN A 131 10.85 5.05 -16.79
CA ASN A 131 10.58 3.61 -16.66
C ASN A 131 10.58 3.06 -15.21
N LYS A 132 10.10 3.83 -14.23
CA LYS A 132 10.03 3.42 -12.83
C LYS A 132 8.59 3.20 -12.39
N ASN A 133 7.90 2.28 -13.01
CA ASN A 133 6.59 1.84 -12.54
C ASN A 133 6.75 0.79 -11.44
N GLY A 134 5.81 0.78 -10.52
CA GLY A 134 5.74 -0.22 -9.46
C GLY A 134 5.05 0.30 -8.21
N PHE A 135 4.34 -0.59 -7.55
CA PHE A 135 3.71 -0.29 -6.27
C PHE A 135 4.78 -0.04 -5.21
N SER A 136 4.83 1.17 -4.71
CA SER A 136 5.90 1.63 -3.83
C SER A 136 5.54 1.48 -2.36
N ILE A 137 6.54 1.16 -1.54
CA ILE A 137 6.46 1.13 -0.08
C ILE A 137 7.55 2.03 0.46
N HIS A 138 7.20 3.04 1.27
CA HIS A 138 8.14 4.05 1.75
C HIS A 138 8.00 4.37 3.23
N ARG A 139 8.99 5.10 3.72
CA ARG A 139 9.09 5.71 5.06
C ARG A 139 9.91 7.01 4.96
N HIS A 140 9.95 7.81 6.01
CA HIS A 140 10.86 8.99 6.19
C HIS A 140 10.78 10.10 5.16
N LEU A 141 9.65 10.50 4.67
CA LEU A 141 9.64 11.59 3.73
C LEU A 141 9.06 12.89 4.30
N ALA A 142 9.59 14.00 3.78
CA ALA A 142 8.94 15.28 3.92
C ALA A 142 7.53 15.22 3.31
N LEU A 143 6.56 15.79 3.99
CA LEU A 143 5.19 15.82 3.52
C LEU A 143 5.07 16.50 2.15
N ARG A 144 4.30 15.86 1.28
CA ARG A 144 3.98 16.36 -0.07
C ARG A 144 2.50 16.16 -0.34
N ASN A 145 1.96 16.89 -1.31
CA ASN A 145 0.55 16.79 -1.70
C ASN A 145 0.12 15.40 -2.18
N CYS A 146 1.06 14.55 -2.59
CA CYS A 146 0.76 13.16 -2.94
C CYS A 146 0.62 12.23 -1.72
N TYR A 147 0.88 12.70 -0.50
CA TYR A 147 0.69 11.91 0.72
C TYR A 147 -0.66 12.22 1.31
N ALA A 148 -1.48 11.20 1.43
CA ALA A 148 -2.87 11.32 1.86
C ALA A 148 -3.31 10.09 2.66
N SER A 149 -4.53 10.10 3.13
CA SER A 149 -5.17 8.96 3.76
C SER A 149 -6.40 8.52 2.97
N ILE A 150 -6.79 7.30 3.19
CA ILE A 150 -8.13 6.78 2.84
C ILE A 150 -8.82 6.35 4.12
N THR A 151 -10.15 6.30 4.11
CA THR A 151 -10.91 5.79 5.24
C THR A 151 -10.98 4.27 5.17
N LEU A 152 -10.70 3.62 6.29
CA LEU A 152 -11.04 2.23 6.59
C LEU A 152 -12.28 2.26 7.50
N TYR A 153 -13.37 1.59 7.10
CA TYR A 153 -14.64 1.50 7.81
C TYR A 153 -14.79 0.18 8.59
#